data_9c3f9d6799a5b992483104473dc3eb27
#
_entry.id   9c3f9d6799a5b992483104473dc3eb27
#
_cell.length_a   1.000
_cell.length_b   1.000
_cell.length_c   1.000
_cell.angle_alpha   90.00
_cell.angle_beta   90.00
_cell.angle_gamma   90.00
#
_symmetry.space_group_name_H-M   'P 1'
#
loop_
_entity.id
_entity.type
_entity.pdbx_description
1 polymer ?
#
loop_
_entity_poly.entity_id
_entity_poly.type
_entity_poly.pdbx_seq_one_letter_code
_entity_poly.pdbx_strand_id
1 'polypeptide(L)'
;GNHYESGQVLLGSRSRIADMKGAFQVPTFCTGLPSPGIQHPDLLVEQDLTKQIMSCEEAAIANAQSMSINQRIANEALDMLLRLLSGTLTRFASYVNCKHGTAWSKFITPEEIGSVIGKPEKFLKSKATA
;
A
#
# COMPACT_ATOMS: atom_id res chain seq x y z
N GLY A 1 -6.75 -3.62 -2.20
CA GLY A 1 -7.72 -4.69 -2.14
C GLY A 1 -8.26 -4.92 -0.74
N ASN A 2 -9.51 -5.27 -0.66
CA ASN A 2 -10.17 -5.56 0.60
C ASN A 2 -10.57 -7.04 0.65
N HIS A 3 -10.38 -7.62 1.80
CA HIS A 3 -11.01 -8.88 2.21
C HIS A 3 -12.09 -8.56 3.25
N TYR A 4 -12.94 -9.52 3.64
CA TYR A 4 -14.09 -9.27 4.52
C TYR A 4 -13.80 -8.44 5.77
N GLU A 5 -12.63 -8.58 6.35
CA GLU A 5 -12.24 -7.93 7.61
C GLU A 5 -10.91 -7.20 7.54
N SER A 6 -10.26 -7.20 6.38
CA SER A 6 -8.96 -6.56 6.19
C SER A 6 -8.91 -5.79 4.87
N GLY A 7 -8.08 -4.78 4.82
CA GLY A 7 -7.88 -4.00 3.63
C GLY A 7 -6.58 -3.23 3.65
N GLN A 8 -6.23 -2.68 2.51
CA GLN A 8 -4.99 -1.93 2.35
C GLN A 8 -5.17 -0.79 1.34
N VAL A 9 -4.44 0.29 1.58
CA VAL A 9 -4.26 1.40 0.65
C VAL A 9 -2.79 1.46 0.30
N LEU A 10 -2.47 1.38 -0.97
CA LEU A 10 -1.11 1.41 -1.48
C LEU A 10 -0.97 2.58 -2.45
N LEU A 11 0.05 3.40 -2.25
CA LEU A 11 0.39 4.49 -3.14
C LEU A 11 1.73 4.18 -3.83
N GLY A 12 1.77 4.32 -5.15
CA GLY A 12 2.99 4.10 -5.90
C GLY A 12 2.96 4.79 -7.25
N SER A 13 4.13 5.07 -7.79
CA SER A 13 4.30 5.78 -9.06
C SER A 13 5.35 5.16 -9.98
N ARG A 14 6.19 4.26 -9.47
CA ARG A 14 7.27 3.63 -10.24
C ARG A 14 7.01 2.14 -10.40
N SER A 15 6.89 1.69 -11.64
CA SER A 15 6.58 0.29 -11.97
C SER A 15 7.81 -0.62 -12.04
N ARG A 16 9.02 -0.07 -12.04
CA ARG A 16 10.27 -0.81 -12.09
C ARG A 16 11.19 -0.42 -10.94
N ILE A 17 11.85 -1.41 -10.34
CA ILE A 17 12.81 -1.19 -9.25
C ILE A 17 13.98 -0.31 -9.70
N ALA A 18 14.44 -0.45 -10.94
CA ALA A 18 15.51 0.37 -11.49
C ALA A 18 15.19 1.87 -11.46
N ASP A 19 13.92 2.25 -11.60
CA ASP A 19 13.48 3.64 -11.60
C ASP A 19 13.45 4.25 -10.18
N MET A 20 13.68 3.45 -9.16
CA MET A 20 13.79 3.90 -7.77
C MET A 20 15.20 4.39 -7.40
N LYS A 21 16.19 4.18 -8.27
CA LYS A 21 17.56 4.62 -8.03
C LYS A 21 17.61 6.14 -7.83
N GLY A 22 18.17 6.58 -6.71
CA GLY A 22 18.28 8.00 -6.39
C GLY A 22 16.95 8.69 -6.07
N ALA A 23 15.90 7.95 -5.69
CA ALA A 23 14.60 8.53 -5.35
C ALA A 23 14.67 9.53 -4.18
N PHE A 24 15.65 9.39 -3.29
CA PHE A 24 15.95 10.30 -2.18
C PHE A 24 17.22 11.12 -2.46
N GLN A 25 17.23 11.89 -3.53
CA GLN A 25 18.34 12.81 -3.81
C GLN A 25 18.42 13.95 -2.78
N VAL A 26 17.26 14.35 -2.27
CA VAL A 26 17.14 15.27 -1.13
C VAL A 26 16.68 14.44 0.08
N PRO A 27 17.35 14.57 1.26
CA PRO A 27 17.10 13.67 2.39
C PRO A 27 15.66 13.57 2.88
N THR A 28 14.87 14.62 2.66
CA THR A 28 13.47 14.70 3.14
C THR A 28 12.43 14.57 2.04
N PHE A 29 12.85 14.37 0.80
CA PHE A 29 11.94 14.34 -0.34
C PHE A 29 12.18 13.11 -1.21
N CYS A 30 11.13 12.30 -1.38
CA CYS A 30 11.12 11.13 -2.25
C CYS A 30 10.45 11.47 -3.58
N THR A 31 11.16 11.26 -4.69
CA THR A 31 10.65 11.58 -6.03
C THR A 31 9.81 10.48 -6.66
N GLY A 32 9.77 9.31 -6.06
CA GLY A 32 8.96 8.19 -6.57
C GLY A 32 8.80 7.09 -5.55
N LEU A 33 7.67 6.42 -5.61
CA LEU A 33 7.31 5.31 -4.71
C LEU A 33 7.15 4.02 -5.51
N PRO A 34 7.48 2.85 -4.94
CA PRO A 34 7.26 1.58 -5.63
C PRO A 34 5.77 1.36 -5.88
N SER A 35 5.42 0.87 -7.07
CA SER A 35 4.04 0.59 -7.42
C SER A 35 3.42 -0.48 -6.50
N PRO A 36 2.09 -0.55 -6.42
CA PRO A 36 1.42 -1.63 -5.68
C PRO A 36 1.86 -3.04 -6.10
N GLY A 37 2.14 -3.26 -7.39
CA GLY A 37 2.64 -4.53 -7.88
C GLY A 37 4.05 -4.89 -7.40
N ILE A 38 4.91 -3.90 -7.14
CA ILE A 38 6.22 -4.10 -6.52
C ILE A 38 6.07 -4.35 -5.01
N GLN A 39 5.20 -3.58 -4.36
CA GLN A 39 4.95 -3.71 -2.93
C GLN A 39 4.35 -5.08 -2.57
N HIS A 40 3.44 -5.56 -3.40
CA HIS A 40 2.72 -6.82 -3.22
C HIS A 40 2.60 -7.56 -4.55
N PRO A 41 3.62 -8.34 -4.95
CA PRO A 41 3.59 -9.11 -6.19
C PRO A 41 2.41 -10.09 -6.28
N ASP A 42 1.89 -10.54 -5.16
CA ASP A 42 0.71 -11.39 -5.07
C ASP A 42 -0.56 -10.76 -5.68
N LEU A 43 -0.64 -9.44 -5.75
CA LEU A 43 -1.74 -8.73 -6.41
C LEU A 43 -1.77 -8.94 -7.92
N LEU A 44 -0.67 -9.36 -8.52
CA LEU A 44 -0.55 -9.65 -9.96
C LEU A 44 -0.92 -11.08 -10.32
N VAL A 45 -1.14 -11.93 -9.32
CA VAL A 45 -1.55 -13.32 -9.50
C VAL A 45 -3.07 -13.38 -9.57
N GLU A 46 -3.61 -14.03 -10.60
CA GLU A 46 -5.05 -14.28 -10.68
C GLU A 46 -5.50 -15.11 -9.49
N GLN A 47 -6.45 -14.56 -8.73
CA GLN A 47 -7.12 -15.33 -7.69
C GLN A 47 -8.21 -16.16 -8.34
N ASP A 48 -8.19 -17.45 -8.06
CA ASP A 48 -9.29 -18.33 -8.43
C ASP A 48 -10.51 -17.98 -7.57
N LEU A 49 -11.40 -17.15 -8.13
CA LEU A 49 -12.66 -16.77 -7.50
C LEU A 49 -13.72 -17.89 -7.57
N THR A 50 -13.38 -19.06 -8.11
CA THR A 50 -14.30 -20.17 -8.20
C THR A 50 -14.51 -20.77 -6.80
N LYS A 51 -15.71 -20.55 -6.27
CA LYS A 51 -16.36 -21.46 -5.33
C LYS A 51 -16.17 -21.19 -3.83
N GLN A 52 -16.79 -20.12 -3.39
CA GLN A 52 -17.43 -20.26 -2.09
C GLN A 52 -18.95 -20.17 -2.30
N ILE A 53 -19.62 -21.32 -2.29
CA ILE A 53 -21.07 -21.35 -2.16
C ILE A 53 -21.36 -20.99 -0.71
N MET A 54 -21.77 -19.74 -0.49
CA MET A 54 -22.20 -19.25 0.81
C MET A 54 -23.70 -19.41 0.97
N SER A 55 -24.16 -19.78 2.19
CA SER A 55 -25.56 -19.62 2.54
C SER A 55 -25.96 -18.15 2.52
N CYS A 56 -27.27 -17.85 2.40
CA CYS A 56 -27.75 -16.46 2.44
C CYS A 56 -27.35 -15.75 3.73
N GLU A 57 -27.33 -16.45 4.84
CA GLU A 57 -26.97 -15.92 6.16
C GLU A 57 -25.48 -15.58 6.21
N GLU A 58 -24.60 -16.46 5.75
CA GLU A 58 -23.18 -16.23 5.64
C GLU A 58 -22.87 -15.07 4.68
N ALA A 59 -23.57 -14.97 3.55
CA ALA A 59 -23.42 -13.87 2.61
C ALA A 59 -23.83 -12.53 3.22
N ALA A 60 -24.90 -12.49 4.00
CA ALA A 60 -25.34 -11.28 4.70
C ALA A 60 -24.30 -10.80 5.74
N ILE A 61 -23.74 -11.71 6.50
CA ILE A 61 -22.68 -11.41 7.49
C ILE A 61 -21.42 -10.92 6.79
N ALA A 62 -20.99 -11.60 5.73
CA ALA A 62 -19.82 -11.21 4.94
C ALA A 62 -20.01 -9.83 4.29
N ASN A 63 -21.19 -9.51 3.78
CA ASN A 63 -21.49 -8.20 3.22
C ASN A 63 -21.47 -7.10 4.28
N ALA A 64 -22.00 -7.34 5.47
CA ALA A 64 -21.96 -6.39 6.57
C ALA A 64 -20.51 -6.10 7.02
N GLN A 65 -19.69 -7.13 7.15
CA GLN A 65 -18.26 -6.99 7.46
C GLN A 65 -17.52 -6.23 6.35
N SER A 66 -17.82 -6.55 5.09
CA SER A 66 -17.22 -5.88 3.94
C SER A 66 -17.57 -4.39 3.87
N MET A 67 -18.77 -4.00 4.26
CA MET A 67 -19.16 -2.59 4.33
C MET A 67 -18.30 -1.81 5.36
N SER A 68 -18.08 -2.38 6.53
CA SER A 68 -17.27 -1.75 7.57
C SER A 68 -15.83 -1.53 7.12
N ILE A 69 -15.17 -2.56 6.59
CA ILE A 69 -13.80 -2.44 6.12
C ILE A 69 -13.70 -1.50 4.90
N ASN A 70 -14.67 -1.53 4.00
CA ASN A 70 -14.69 -0.65 2.85
C ASN A 70 -14.76 0.83 3.25
N GLN A 71 -15.57 1.18 4.24
CA GLN A 71 -15.63 2.55 4.77
C GLN A 71 -14.32 2.97 5.41
N ARG A 72 -13.70 2.11 6.22
CA ARG A 72 -12.40 2.40 6.83
C ARG A 72 -11.32 2.65 5.79
N ILE A 73 -11.25 1.79 4.78
CA ILE A 73 -10.25 1.90 3.71
C ILE A 73 -10.52 3.12 2.84
N ALA A 74 -11.77 3.44 2.53
CA ALA A 74 -12.11 4.66 1.80
C ALA A 74 -11.70 5.93 2.56
N ASN A 75 -11.93 5.98 3.88
CA ASN A 75 -11.50 7.09 4.71
C ASN A 75 -9.98 7.20 4.80
N GLU A 76 -9.28 6.08 4.90
CA GLU A 76 -7.82 6.05 4.88
C GLU A 76 -7.26 6.54 3.54
N ALA A 77 -7.84 6.11 2.43
CA ALA A 77 -7.45 6.56 1.11
C ALA A 77 -7.68 8.07 0.94
N LEU A 78 -8.79 8.58 1.43
CA LEU A 78 -9.09 10.02 1.41
C LEU A 78 -8.07 10.80 2.23
N ASP A 79 -7.74 10.36 3.44
CA ASP A 79 -6.74 11.02 4.28
C ASP A 79 -5.37 11.05 3.60
N MET A 80 -4.94 9.94 3.03
CA MET A 80 -3.68 9.86 2.28
C MET A 80 -3.68 10.81 1.07
N LEU A 81 -4.79 10.89 0.33
CA LEU A 81 -4.92 11.80 -0.81
C LEU A 81 -4.84 13.26 -0.37
N LEU A 82 -5.55 13.66 0.68
CA LEU A 82 -5.52 15.01 1.21
C LEU A 82 -4.12 15.40 1.69
N ARG A 83 -3.39 14.48 2.34
CA ARG A 83 -2.01 14.71 2.76
C ARG A 83 -1.05 14.78 1.59
N LEU A 84 -1.27 13.98 0.54
CA LEU A 84 -0.49 14.06 -0.70
C LEU A 84 -0.64 15.45 -1.34
N LEU A 85 -1.87 15.95 -1.46
CA LEU A 85 -2.15 17.26 -2.04
C LEU A 85 -1.63 18.42 -1.19
N SER A 86 -1.59 18.28 0.14
CA SER A 86 -1.07 19.30 1.05
C SER A 86 0.45 19.21 1.28
N GLY A 87 1.11 18.19 0.73
CA GLY A 87 2.55 17.99 0.92
C GLY A 87 2.93 17.47 2.31
N THR A 88 2.00 16.87 3.05
CA THR A 88 2.23 16.35 4.41
C THR A 88 2.20 14.84 4.50
N LEU A 89 2.11 14.13 3.37
CA LEU A 89 2.08 12.67 3.35
C LEU A 89 3.42 12.08 3.77
N THR A 90 3.39 11.20 4.76
CA THR A 90 4.58 10.53 5.31
C THR A 90 4.55 9.01 5.15
N ARG A 91 3.43 8.44 4.71
CA ARG A 91 3.24 7.00 4.52
C ARG A 91 2.84 6.68 3.07
N PHE A 92 3.29 5.54 2.56
CA PHE A 92 2.93 5.10 1.21
C PHE A 92 2.07 3.83 1.19
N ALA A 93 1.90 3.21 2.33
CA ALA A 93 1.03 2.05 2.51
C ALA A 93 0.35 2.10 3.86
N SER A 94 -0.91 1.70 3.90
CA SER A 94 -1.70 1.60 5.11
C SER A 94 -2.48 0.29 5.10
N TYR A 95 -2.44 -0.43 6.22
CA TYR A 95 -3.05 -1.74 6.39
C TYR A 95 -3.98 -1.73 7.58
N VAL A 96 -5.16 -2.29 7.40
CA VAL A 96 -6.17 -2.39 8.45
C VAL A 96 -6.68 -3.82 8.54
N ASN A 97 -6.73 -4.34 9.75
CA ASN A 97 -7.37 -5.63 10.05
C ASN A 97 -8.41 -5.42 11.16
N CYS A 98 -9.68 -5.45 10.78
CA CYS A 98 -10.78 -5.23 11.72
C CYS A 98 -10.99 -6.44 12.65
N LYS A 99 -10.64 -7.65 12.22
CA LYS A 99 -10.77 -8.86 13.05
C LYS A 99 -9.91 -8.79 14.30
N HIS A 100 -8.68 -8.27 14.14
CA HIS A 100 -7.71 -8.15 15.24
C HIS A 100 -7.62 -6.74 15.82
N GLY A 101 -8.37 -5.78 15.26
CA GLY A 101 -8.32 -4.38 15.68
C GLY A 101 -6.97 -3.72 15.41
N THR A 102 -6.21 -4.19 14.45
CA THR A 102 -4.88 -3.67 14.13
C THR A 102 -4.90 -2.75 12.92
N ALA A 103 -4.06 -1.72 12.98
CA ALA A 103 -3.78 -0.85 11.85
C ALA A 103 -2.30 -0.49 11.87
N TRP A 104 -1.64 -0.51 10.71
CA TRP A 104 -0.23 -0.16 10.62
C TRP A 104 0.10 0.40 9.23
N SER A 105 1.21 1.11 9.14
CA SER A 105 1.61 1.81 7.93
C SER A 105 3.07 1.56 7.60
N LYS A 106 3.43 1.73 6.33
CA LYS A 106 4.81 1.84 5.87
C LYS A 106 5.11 3.30 5.53
N PHE A 107 6.21 3.81 6.04
CA PHE A 107 6.56 5.22 5.93
C PHE A 107 7.51 5.48 4.75
N ILE A 108 7.44 6.70 4.22
CA ILE A 108 8.28 7.16 3.11
C ILE A 108 9.67 7.49 3.66
N THR A 109 10.47 6.45 3.87
CA THR A 109 11.85 6.52 4.31
C THR A 109 12.73 5.65 3.43
N PRO A 110 14.02 5.97 3.25
CA PRO A 110 14.93 5.11 2.49
C PRO A 110 15.03 3.70 3.03
N GLU A 111 14.93 3.55 4.36
CA GLU A 111 14.97 2.26 5.04
C GLU A 111 13.78 1.38 4.69
N GLU A 112 12.56 1.89 4.84
CA GLU A 112 11.35 1.11 4.57
C GLU A 112 11.16 0.83 3.08
N ILE A 113 11.40 1.82 2.23
CA ILE A 113 11.30 1.63 0.78
C ILE A 113 12.38 0.67 0.29
N GLY A 114 13.60 0.79 0.79
CA GLY A 114 14.68 -0.15 0.49
C GLY A 114 14.33 -1.58 0.85
N SER A 115 13.72 -1.78 2.00
CA SER A 115 13.23 -3.11 2.43
C SER A 115 12.17 -3.67 1.47
N VAL A 116 11.24 -2.84 1.01
CA VAL A 116 10.18 -3.26 0.08
C VAL A 116 10.73 -3.68 -1.28
N ILE A 117 11.69 -2.93 -1.82
CA ILE A 117 12.25 -3.22 -3.16
C ILE A 117 13.46 -4.17 -3.12
N GLY A 118 13.91 -4.58 -1.94
CA GLY A 118 15.06 -5.46 -1.79
C GLY A 118 16.40 -4.81 -2.16
N LYS A 119 16.54 -3.51 -1.95
CA LYS A 119 17.75 -2.74 -2.23
C LYS A 119 18.25 -2.02 -0.98
N PRO A 120 19.59 -1.82 -0.83
CA PRO A 120 20.10 -1.04 0.29
C PRO A 120 19.72 0.44 0.17
N GLU A 121 19.68 1.16 1.27
CA GLU A 121 19.39 2.60 1.30
C GLU A 121 20.31 3.41 0.37
N LYS A 122 21.56 2.98 0.22
CA LYS A 122 22.53 3.58 -0.68
C LYS A 122 22.02 3.67 -2.12
N PHE A 123 21.27 2.67 -2.57
CA PHE A 123 20.66 2.66 -3.91
C PHE A 123 19.66 3.82 -4.08
N LEU A 124 18.85 4.06 -3.07
CA LEU A 124 17.85 5.13 -3.07
C LEU A 124 18.46 6.52 -2.92
N LYS A 125 19.58 6.62 -2.25
CA LYS A 125 20.32 7.87 -2.00
C LYS A 125 21.36 8.18 -3.07
N SER A 126 21.65 7.26 -3.98
CA SER A 126 22.65 7.48 -5.01
C SER A 126 22.21 8.61 -5.94
N LYS A 127 23.09 9.59 -6.12
CA LYS A 127 22.89 10.62 -7.14
C LYS A 127 22.75 9.94 -8.49
N ALA A 128 21.73 10.31 -9.25
CA ALA A 128 21.66 9.93 -10.65
C ALA A 128 22.96 10.37 -11.31
N THR A 129 23.72 9.45 -11.83
CA THR A 129 24.83 9.78 -12.71
C THR A 129 24.25 10.45 -13.94
N ALA A 130 24.55 11.73 -14.09
CA ALA A 130 24.19 12.46 -15.29
C ALA A 130 24.78 11.77 -16.54
#